data_fe841d08191e1f40924fb79d462a3ab5
#
_entry.id   fe841d08191e1f40924fb79d462a3ab5
#
_cell.length_a   1.000
_cell.length_b   1.000
_cell.length_c   1.000
_cell.angle_alpha   90.00
_cell.angle_beta   90.00
_cell.angle_gamma   90.00
#
_symmetry.space_group_name_H-M   'P 1'
#
loop_
_entity.id
_entity.type
_entity.pdbx_description
1 polymer ?
#
loop_
_entity_poly.entity_id
_entity_poly.type
_entity_poly.pdbx_seq_one_letter_code
_entity_poly.pdbx_strand_id
1 'polypeptide(L)'
;MTTKAALLALLALWGIGGAVALPAMAQERVPTEETADGAPLKRSLANRVWVKTDSDDLPSVIRIFLSDGTLVSDSCWETHRLSPWEMTSSTSLKWTEDGMDIAADIVSVSAQQLVLRLNLAGGAVEEQYQAADVPYVCPDIPA
;
A
#
# COMPACT_ATOMS: atom_id res chain seq x y z
N MET A 1 -21.92 -75.26 -22.72
CA MET A 1 -21.99 -75.44 -24.18
C MET A 1 -21.11 -74.40 -24.88
N THR A 2 -19.99 -74.94 -25.30
CA THR A 2 -19.29 -74.73 -26.58
C THR A 2 -18.73 -73.36 -26.82
N THR A 3 -17.41 -73.19 -26.54
CA THR A 3 -16.28 -73.27 -27.48
C THR A 3 -16.39 -72.37 -28.72
N LYS A 4 -15.44 -71.49 -28.91
CA LYS A 4 -14.34 -71.70 -29.87
C LYS A 4 -13.35 -70.52 -29.86
N ALA A 5 -12.11 -70.90 -29.79
CA ALA A 5 -10.88 -70.17 -30.04
C ALA A 5 -10.63 -69.91 -31.55
N ALA A 6 -9.83 -68.92 -31.88
CA ALA A 6 -8.86 -68.82 -33.00
C ALA A 6 -8.12 -67.48 -32.80
N LEU A 7 -6.91 -67.38 -32.47
CA LEU A 7 -5.61 -67.65 -33.13
C LEU A 7 -5.27 -66.71 -34.30
N LEU A 8 -4.09 -66.07 -34.12
CA LEU A 8 -3.11 -65.56 -35.09
C LEU A 8 -3.37 -64.21 -35.82
N ALA A 9 -2.51 -63.22 -35.60
CA ALA A 9 -1.31 -63.03 -36.44
C ALA A 9 -0.43 -61.92 -35.89
N LEU A 10 0.83 -62.20 -35.76
CA LEU A 10 1.95 -61.26 -35.60
C LEU A 10 2.09 -60.38 -36.83
N LEU A 11 2.32 -59.08 -36.64
CA LEU A 11 3.13 -58.28 -37.55
C LEU A 11 3.88 -57.22 -36.75
N ALA A 12 5.19 -57.43 -36.60
CA ALA A 12 6.14 -56.47 -36.13
C ALA A 12 6.38 -55.42 -37.22
N LEU A 13 6.18 -54.15 -36.85
CA LEU A 13 6.68 -53.04 -37.65
C LEU A 13 7.45 -52.12 -36.72
N TRP A 14 8.74 -52.11 -36.90
CA TRP A 14 9.64 -51.14 -36.31
C TRP A 14 9.32 -49.75 -36.84
N GLY A 15 8.83 -48.88 -35.94
CA GLY A 15 8.73 -47.44 -36.18
C GLY A 15 9.72 -46.72 -35.31
N ILE A 16 10.76 -46.21 -35.95
CA ILE A 16 11.71 -45.25 -35.38
C ILE A 16 10.91 -43.95 -35.14
N GLY A 17 10.42 -43.75 -33.91
CA GLY A 17 9.78 -42.52 -33.47
C GLY A 17 10.77 -41.69 -32.68
N GLY A 18 11.37 -40.68 -33.33
CA GLY A 18 12.19 -39.69 -32.67
C GLY A 18 11.43 -39.00 -31.53
N ALA A 19 11.97 -39.06 -30.32
CA ALA A 19 11.51 -38.28 -29.22
C ALA A 19 11.76 -36.80 -29.51
N VAL A 20 10.71 -36.08 -29.89
CA VAL A 20 10.74 -34.61 -29.94
C VAL A 20 10.68 -34.17 -28.49
N ALA A 21 11.80 -33.83 -27.92
CA ALA A 21 11.88 -33.15 -26.64
C ALA A 21 11.22 -31.76 -26.81
N LEU A 22 10.02 -31.59 -26.31
CA LEU A 22 9.42 -30.28 -26.13
C LEU A 22 10.29 -29.48 -25.17
N PRO A 23 10.66 -28.23 -25.52
CA PRO A 23 11.34 -27.37 -24.57
C PRO A 23 10.41 -27.16 -23.38
N ALA A 24 10.87 -27.54 -22.18
CA ALA A 24 10.23 -27.16 -20.94
C ALA A 24 10.14 -25.64 -20.94
N MET A 25 8.93 -25.10 -21.14
CA MET A 25 8.65 -23.71 -20.86
C MET A 25 9.00 -23.51 -19.41
N ALA A 26 10.11 -22.81 -19.15
CA ALA A 26 10.41 -22.28 -17.85
C ALA A 26 9.23 -21.40 -17.47
N GLN A 27 8.37 -21.91 -16.60
CA GLN A 27 7.40 -21.06 -15.91
C GLN A 27 8.23 -20.06 -15.13
N GLU A 28 8.34 -18.88 -15.71
CA GLU A 28 8.76 -17.68 -15.02
C GLU A 28 7.87 -17.60 -13.78
N ARG A 29 8.44 -17.96 -12.64
CA ARG A 29 7.81 -17.73 -11.36
C ARG A 29 7.67 -16.23 -11.27
N VAL A 30 6.46 -15.73 -11.52
CA VAL A 30 6.04 -14.43 -11.02
C VAL A 30 6.36 -14.47 -9.53
N PRO A 31 7.24 -13.61 -9.02
CA PRO A 31 7.46 -13.52 -7.60
C PRO A 31 6.08 -13.24 -7.00
N THR A 32 5.54 -14.20 -6.26
CA THR A 32 4.43 -13.92 -5.37
C THR A 32 4.98 -12.85 -4.45
N GLU A 33 4.52 -11.61 -4.60
CA GLU A 33 4.78 -10.55 -3.64
C GLU A 33 4.25 -11.05 -2.30
N GLU A 34 5.14 -11.69 -1.59
CA GLU A 34 5.01 -11.91 -0.16
C GLU A 34 4.76 -10.55 0.43
N THR A 35 3.60 -10.39 1.00
CA THR A 35 3.04 -9.20 1.61
C THR A 35 4.05 -8.64 2.61
N ALA A 36 4.98 -7.83 2.15
CA ALA A 36 5.83 -7.03 3.01
C ALA A 36 4.91 -6.03 3.72
N ASP A 37 4.72 -6.22 5.03
CA ASP A 37 3.94 -5.42 5.95
C ASP A 37 3.89 -3.93 5.57
N GLY A 38 2.78 -3.48 4.99
CA GLY A 38 2.51 -2.06 4.74
C GLY A 38 3.46 -1.30 3.81
N ALA A 39 4.51 -1.93 3.28
CA ALA A 39 5.53 -1.27 2.46
C ALA A 39 4.97 -0.52 1.23
N PRO A 40 3.97 -1.01 0.49
CA PRO A 40 3.38 -0.26 -0.61
C PRO A 40 2.66 1.00 -0.13
N LEU A 41 1.84 0.90 0.92
CA LEU A 41 1.12 2.04 1.47
C LEU A 41 2.07 3.05 2.13
N LYS A 42 3.09 2.58 2.86
CA LYS A 42 4.13 3.45 3.41
C LYS A 42 4.82 4.27 2.31
N ARG A 43 5.13 3.68 1.17
CA ARG A 43 5.73 4.41 0.03
C ARG A 43 4.78 5.43 -0.59
N SER A 44 3.50 5.14 -0.67
CA SER A 44 2.50 6.07 -1.19
C SER A 44 2.23 7.23 -0.23
N LEU A 45 2.33 6.97 1.08
CA LEU A 45 2.11 7.94 2.14
C LEU A 45 3.32 8.84 2.37
N ALA A 46 4.54 8.26 2.38
CA ALA A 46 5.73 8.94 2.85
C ALA A 46 6.30 9.97 1.87
N ASN A 47 7.01 10.97 2.44
CA ASN A 47 7.74 12.02 1.74
C ASN A 47 6.85 12.86 0.80
N ARG A 48 5.60 13.09 1.20
CA ARG A 48 4.64 13.96 0.52
C ARG A 48 4.11 15.01 1.49
N VAL A 49 3.82 16.18 0.96
CA VAL A 49 3.13 17.24 1.71
C VAL A 49 1.63 16.98 1.57
N TRP A 50 1.00 16.59 2.66
CA TRP A 50 -0.43 16.35 2.76
C TRP A 50 -1.10 17.55 3.42
N VAL A 51 -1.94 18.25 2.68
CA VAL A 51 -2.70 19.41 3.18
C VAL A 51 -4.12 18.97 3.48
N LYS A 52 -4.58 19.22 4.69
CA LYS A 52 -5.93 18.88 5.13
C LYS A 52 -6.97 19.72 4.36
N THR A 53 -8.02 19.07 3.86
CA THR A 53 -9.04 19.73 3.02
C THR A 53 -10.35 19.98 3.73
N ASP A 54 -10.56 19.37 4.88
CA ASP A 54 -11.80 19.41 5.68
C ASP A 54 -11.65 20.22 6.98
N SER A 55 -10.70 21.16 7.03
CA SER A 55 -10.49 22.00 8.22
C SER A 55 -11.27 23.31 8.13
N ASP A 56 -12.25 23.48 8.99
CA ASP A 56 -13.03 24.70 9.09
C ASP A 56 -12.33 25.78 9.96
N ASP A 57 -11.47 25.37 10.90
CA ASP A 57 -10.92 26.26 11.93
C ASP A 57 -9.50 26.75 11.63
N LEU A 58 -8.65 25.92 11.02
CA LEU A 58 -7.27 26.26 10.69
C LEU A 58 -6.98 25.90 9.23
N PRO A 59 -6.88 26.88 8.35
CA PRO A 59 -6.51 26.61 6.96
C PRO A 59 -5.09 26.08 6.88
N SER A 60 -4.88 25.12 5.97
CA SER A 60 -3.53 24.62 5.65
C SER A 60 -2.85 23.82 6.77
N VAL A 61 -3.61 23.00 7.49
CA VAL A 61 -3.00 21.96 8.33
C VAL A 61 -2.25 20.99 7.44
N ILE A 62 -0.98 20.77 7.73
CA ILE A 62 -0.05 19.98 6.93
C ILE A 62 0.44 18.78 7.74
N ARG A 63 0.53 17.62 7.09
CA ARG A 63 1.23 16.45 7.60
C ARG A 63 2.23 15.95 6.57
N ILE A 64 3.46 15.67 7.01
CA ILE A 64 4.51 15.07 6.18
C ILE A 64 5.06 13.87 6.92
N PHE A 65 4.70 12.69 6.47
CA PHE A 65 5.24 11.43 7.01
C PHE A 65 6.58 11.15 6.32
N LEU A 66 7.69 11.42 7.00
CA LEU A 66 9.01 11.16 6.44
C LEU A 66 9.34 9.66 6.52
N SER A 67 10.08 9.16 5.54
CA SER A 67 10.42 7.73 5.45
C SER A 67 11.31 7.23 6.59
N ASP A 68 11.99 8.16 7.30
CA ASP A 68 12.82 7.88 8.48
C ASP A 68 12.01 7.67 9.78
N GLY A 69 10.68 7.82 9.72
CA GLY A 69 9.81 7.66 10.88
C GLY A 69 9.52 8.98 11.62
N THR A 70 9.85 10.13 11.02
CA THR A 70 9.48 11.44 11.55
C THR A 70 8.20 11.93 10.90
N LEU A 71 7.21 12.36 11.68
CA LEU A 71 6.06 13.12 11.24
C LEU A 71 6.32 14.61 11.48
N VAL A 72 6.21 15.41 10.43
CA VAL A 72 6.11 16.87 10.53
C VAL A 72 4.64 17.23 10.52
N SER A 73 4.16 17.83 11.60
CA SER A 73 2.84 18.44 11.68
C SER A 73 3.01 19.96 11.71
N ASP A 74 2.31 20.63 10.83
CA ASP A 74 2.42 22.09 10.68
C ASP A 74 1.06 22.67 10.29
N SER A 75 0.90 23.96 10.49
CA SER A 75 -0.09 24.79 9.80
C SER A 75 0.62 26.06 9.38
N CYS A 76 0.11 26.74 8.37
CA CYS A 76 0.76 27.97 7.87
C CYS A 76 0.84 29.10 8.91
N TRP A 77 0.21 28.93 10.07
CA TRP A 77 0.05 29.95 11.11
C TRP A 77 0.66 29.57 12.45
N GLU A 78 1.18 28.34 12.58
CA GLU A 78 1.70 27.79 13.82
C GLU A 78 3.14 27.30 13.66
N THR A 79 3.79 27.03 14.76
CA THR A 79 5.10 26.40 14.75
C THR A 79 4.97 24.92 14.43
N HIS A 80 5.75 24.43 13.49
CA HIS A 80 5.80 23.00 13.17
C HIS A 80 6.20 22.16 14.37
N ARG A 81 5.68 20.94 14.42
CA ARG A 81 6.01 19.92 15.43
C ARG A 81 6.60 18.70 14.73
N LEU A 82 7.56 18.09 15.40
CA LEU A 82 8.14 16.83 14.96
C LEU A 82 7.78 15.74 15.97
N SER A 83 7.29 14.63 15.48
CA SER A 83 6.96 13.47 16.31
C SER A 83 7.32 12.17 15.61
N PRO A 84 7.57 11.09 16.36
CA PRO A 84 7.75 9.78 15.76
C PRO A 84 6.43 9.26 15.18
N TRP A 85 6.52 8.57 14.03
CA TRP A 85 5.42 7.81 13.47
C TRP A 85 5.90 6.45 12.96
N GLU A 86 4.99 5.47 12.95
CA GLU A 86 5.25 4.15 12.40
C GLU A 86 3.98 3.50 11.86
N MET A 87 4.14 2.59 10.90
CA MET A 87 3.08 1.66 10.52
C MET A 87 2.92 0.62 11.62
N THR A 88 1.70 0.41 12.09
CA THR A 88 1.35 -0.63 13.06
C THR A 88 0.79 -1.88 12.41
N SER A 89 0.34 -1.76 11.16
CA SER A 89 -0.09 -2.86 10.29
C SER A 89 0.09 -2.46 8.82
N SER A 90 -0.36 -3.28 7.90
CA SER A 90 -0.38 -2.93 6.47
C SER A 90 -1.26 -1.72 6.15
N THR A 91 -2.27 -1.41 6.96
CA THR A 91 -3.25 -0.35 6.73
C THR A 91 -3.43 0.60 7.90
N SER A 92 -2.65 0.46 8.97
CA SER A 92 -2.77 1.30 10.15
C SER A 92 -1.41 1.89 10.52
N LEU A 93 -1.45 3.06 11.10
CA LEU A 93 -0.27 3.78 11.56
C LEU A 93 -0.56 4.46 12.91
N LYS A 94 0.48 4.89 13.59
CA LYS A 94 0.38 5.74 14.77
C LYS A 94 1.45 6.80 14.79
N TRP A 95 1.20 7.86 15.53
CA TRP A 95 2.18 8.89 15.88
C TRP A 95 1.91 9.39 17.29
N THR A 96 2.86 10.14 17.84
CA THR A 96 2.70 10.76 19.16
C THR A 96 2.38 12.25 18.97
N GLU A 97 1.35 12.74 19.64
CA GLU A 97 0.97 14.15 19.66
C GLU A 97 0.66 14.57 21.10
N ASP A 98 1.34 15.62 21.57
CA ASP A 98 1.24 16.12 22.96
C ASP A 98 1.38 15.03 24.03
N GLY A 99 2.24 14.04 23.79
CA GLY A 99 2.50 12.92 24.71
C GLY A 99 1.46 11.79 24.65
N MET A 100 0.53 11.85 23.74
CA MET A 100 -0.49 10.80 23.50
C MET A 100 -0.24 10.11 22.17
N ASP A 101 -0.45 8.80 22.14
CA ASP A 101 -0.41 8.04 20.90
C ASP A 101 -1.74 8.22 20.15
N ILE A 102 -1.66 8.71 18.93
CA ILE A 102 -2.78 8.80 17.99
C ILE A 102 -2.67 7.61 17.03
N ALA A 103 -3.64 6.72 17.09
CA ALA A 103 -3.76 5.61 16.14
C ALA A 103 -4.69 6.02 14.98
N ALA A 104 -4.32 5.65 13.78
CA ALA A 104 -5.12 5.93 12.59
C ALA A 104 -5.11 4.77 11.60
N ASP A 105 -6.23 4.60 10.90
CA ASP A 105 -6.36 3.69 9.78
C ASP A 105 -6.27 4.47 8.47
N ILE A 106 -5.52 3.94 7.51
CA ILE A 106 -5.46 4.46 6.14
C ILE A 106 -6.70 3.93 5.41
N VAL A 107 -7.73 4.78 5.28
CA VAL A 107 -8.94 4.45 4.54
C VAL A 107 -8.65 4.40 3.05
N SER A 108 -7.89 5.37 2.55
CA SER A 108 -7.39 5.38 1.18
C SER A 108 -6.13 6.24 1.05
N VAL A 109 -5.26 5.88 0.11
CA VAL A 109 -4.12 6.70 -0.30
C VAL A 109 -3.87 6.53 -1.79
N SER A 110 -3.67 7.65 -2.46
CA SER A 110 -3.31 7.74 -3.88
C SER A 110 -2.15 8.70 -4.09
N ALA A 111 -1.83 9.03 -5.31
CA ALA A 111 -0.83 10.07 -5.59
C ALA A 111 -1.30 11.48 -5.18
N GLN A 112 -2.61 11.72 -5.12
CA GLN A 112 -3.20 13.04 -4.90
C GLN A 112 -4.01 13.15 -3.62
N GLN A 113 -4.49 12.05 -3.06
CA GLN A 113 -5.42 12.05 -1.92
C GLN A 113 -5.00 11.06 -0.86
N LEU A 114 -5.24 11.44 0.39
CA LEU A 114 -5.08 10.61 1.58
C LEU A 114 -6.31 10.80 2.46
N VAL A 115 -6.88 9.69 2.93
CA VAL A 115 -7.96 9.68 3.91
C VAL A 115 -7.50 8.83 5.10
N LEU A 116 -7.47 9.45 6.27
CA LEU A 116 -7.15 8.81 7.54
C LEU A 116 -8.40 8.77 8.43
N ARG A 117 -8.59 7.67 9.12
CA ARG A 117 -9.56 7.56 10.22
C ARG A 117 -8.78 7.49 11.53
N LEU A 118 -8.84 8.57 12.29
CA LEU A 118 -8.22 8.69 13.60
C LEU A 118 -9.09 7.99 14.64
N ASN A 119 -8.51 7.12 15.45
CA ASN A 119 -9.16 6.38 16.50
C ASN A 119 -8.96 7.10 17.85
N LEU A 120 -9.75 8.13 18.09
CA LEU A 120 -9.64 8.98 19.28
C LEU A 120 -10.52 8.48 20.43
N ALA A 121 -10.19 8.85 21.66
CA ALA A 121 -10.98 8.47 22.85
C ALA A 121 -12.45 8.95 22.79
N GLY A 122 -12.72 10.06 22.08
CA GLY A 122 -14.07 10.61 21.89
C GLY A 122 -14.83 9.99 20.70
N GLY A 123 -14.26 9.05 19.98
CA GLY A 123 -14.80 8.43 18.78
C GLY A 123 -13.86 8.60 17.58
N ALA A 124 -14.16 7.86 16.52
CA ALA A 124 -13.37 7.95 15.30
C ALA A 124 -13.68 9.24 14.54
N VAL A 125 -12.63 9.89 14.03
CA VAL A 125 -12.71 11.09 13.17
C VAL A 125 -12.02 10.80 11.85
N GLU A 126 -12.68 11.13 10.74
CA GLU A 126 -12.09 11.02 9.43
C GLU A 126 -11.49 12.34 9.02
N GLU A 127 -10.25 12.32 8.54
CA GLU A 127 -9.54 13.48 8.01
C GLU A 127 -9.16 13.24 6.56
N GLN A 128 -9.43 14.24 5.72
CA GLN A 128 -9.14 14.20 4.29
C GLN A 128 -8.00 15.16 3.95
N TYR A 129 -7.10 14.67 3.09
CA TYR A 129 -5.92 15.43 2.68
C TYR A 129 -5.73 15.37 1.18
N GLN A 130 -5.15 16.42 0.64
CA GLN A 130 -4.68 16.49 -0.73
C GLN A 130 -3.16 16.65 -0.76
N ALA A 131 -2.50 15.96 -1.69
CA ALA A 131 -1.07 16.17 -1.93
C ALA A 131 -0.88 17.59 -2.53
N ALA A 132 0.02 18.35 -1.93
CA ALA A 132 0.39 19.67 -2.44
C ALA A 132 1.61 19.58 -3.35
N ASP A 133 1.70 20.53 -4.25
CA ASP A 133 2.92 20.79 -5.02
C ASP A 133 4.04 21.27 -4.11
N VAL A 134 5.28 20.99 -4.47
CA VAL A 134 6.46 21.41 -3.72
C VAL A 134 7.30 22.37 -4.58
N PRO A 135 7.68 23.55 -4.07
CA PRO A 135 7.48 24.06 -2.72
C PRO A 135 6.03 24.44 -2.42
N TYR A 136 5.55 24.05 -1.23
CA TYR A 136 4.24 24.47 -0.77
C TYR A 136 4.28 25.94 -0.32
N VAL A 137 3.33 26.72 -0.79
CA VAL A 137 3.21 28.15 -0.45
C VAL A 137 1.97 28.33 0.40
N CYS A 138 2.16 28.88 1.60
CA CYS A 138 1.05 29.18 2.49
C CYS A 138 0.12 30.25 1.90
N PRO A 139 -1.19 30.11 2.04
CA PRO A 139 -2.13 31.18 1.64
C PRO A 139 -1.96 32.41 2.51
N ASP A 140 -2.36 33.57 1.99
CA ASP A 140 -2.38 34.80 2.77
C ASP A 140 -3.34 34.72 3.95
N ILE A 141 -2.98 35.41 5.06
CA ILE A 141 -3.87 35.48 6.22
C ILE A 141 -5.16 36.20 5.81
N PRO A 142 -6.34 35.62 6.06
CA PRO A 142 -7.60 36.33 5.86
C PRO A 142 -7.61 37.61 6.68
N ALA A 143 -7.96 38.73 6.03
CA ALA A 143 -8.02 40.06 6.65
C ALA A 143 -9.21 40.18 7.62
#